data_207329d5e4517a469879aa2ae4d78a25
#
_entry.id   207329d5e4517a469879aa2ae4d78a25
#
_cell.length_a   1.000
_cell.length_b   1.000
_cell.length_c   1.000
_cell.angle_alpha   90.00
_cell.angle_beta   90.00
_cell.angle_gamma   90.00
#
_symmetry.space_group_name_H-M   'P 1'
#
loop_
_entity.id
_entity.type
_entity.pdbx_description
1 polymer ?
#
loop_
_entity_poly.entity_id
_entity_poly.type
_entity_poly.pdbx_seq_one_letter_code
_entity_poly.pdbx_strand_id
1 'polypeptide(L)'
;LSEIWGFETNSRLLNLKIEAQMSGTKEHKGAGHRQRLRERFLKSGLEGFHDYEVIELLLTFATPRKDCKDAAKAALAEFKTLQAVLEASSYELCKIKGIGPKNSLGIKLVKAVSDRYREKKLIQKNPLNNSRELMDFLNHDIGDKTREYFKIIFLDSKNRVISTETHSKGTLTASSVYPREVVSSAIANKAAALIFAHNHPSGDPQPSPDDVAVTRQLVYAGKIMGLAVHEHIIVGGNRYYSFADQGQISQMSREFDLHFK
;
A
#
# COMPACT_ATOMS: atom_id res chain seq x y z
N LEU A 1 16.15 -29.17 25.95
CA LEU A 1 14.75 -29.43 26.42
C LEU A 1 14.25 -28.42 27.47
N SER A 2 14.98 -27.35 27.79
CA SER A 2 14.64 -26.38 28.85
C SER A 2 14.18 -24.99 28.36
N GLU A 3 14.11 -24.75 27.05
CA GLU A 3 13.73 -23.42 26.49
C GLU A 3 12.27 -23.29 25.98
N ILE A 4 11.50 -24.37 25.97
CA ILE A 4 10.12 -24.36 25.47
C ILE A 4 9.09 -23.95 26.53
N TRP A 5 9.43 -23.94 27.82
CA TRP A 5 8.50 -23.63 28.93
C TRP A 5 8.40 -22.16 29.30
N GLY A 6 9.27 -21.31 28.78
CA GLY A 6 9.27 -19.87 29.08
C GLY A 6 8.23 -19.03 28.34
N PHE A 7 7.77 -19.47 27.18
CA PHE A 7 6.84 -18.69 26.33
C PHE A 7 5.36 -18.87 26.69
N GLU A 8 4.95 -20.05 27.17
CA GLU A 8 3.55 -20.29 27.56
C GLU A 8 3.16 -19.65 28.90
N THR A 9 4.10 -19.57 29.85
CA THR A 9 3.84 -18.92 31.16
C THR A 9 3.72 -17.42 31.07
N ASN A 10 4.46 -16.77 30.15
CA ASN A 10 4.36 -15.31 29.94
C ASN A 10 3.06 -14.89 29.24
N SER A 11 2.57 -15.70 28.32
CA SER A 11 1.30 -15.48 27.65
C SER A 11 0.10 -15.61 28.63
N ARG A 12 0.13 -16.60 29.51
CA ARG A 12 -0.91 -16.79 30.55
C ARG A 12 -0.90 -15.69 31.61
N LEU A 13 0.26 -15.24 32.06
CA LEU A 13 0.40 -14.13 33.02
C LEU A 13 0.01 -12.78 32.41
N LEU A 14 0.28 -12.58 31.11
CA LEU A 14 -0.16 -11.39 30.39
C LEU A 14 -1.69 -11.37 30.24
N ASN A 15 -2.30 -12.52 29.89
CA ASN A 15 -3.76 -12.66 29.79
C ASN A 15 -4.44 -12.44 31.15
N LEU A 16 -3.90 -12.98 32.26
CA LEU A 16 -4.45 -12.78 33.62
C LEU A 16 -4.33 -11.32 34.07
N LYS A 17 -3.25 -10.59 33.70
CA LYS A 17 -3.13 -9.15 33.98
C LYS A 17 -4.10 -8.31 33.15
N ILE A 18 -4.35 -8.69 31.89
CA ILE A 18 -5.35 -8.04 31.04
C ILE A 18 -6.76 -8.28 31.60
N GLU A 19 -7.08 -9.48 32.06
CA GLU A 19 -8.36 -9.80 32.68
C GLU A 19 -8.59 -9.05 34.00
N ALA A 20 -7.56 -8.94 34.86
CA ALA A 20 -7.64 -8.21 36.11
C ALA A 20 -7.80 -6.68 35.95
N GLN A 21 -7.27 -6.09 34.88
CA GLN A 21 -7.47 -4.67 34.56
C GLN A 21 -8.83 -4.37 33.92
N MET A 22 -9.54 -5.38 33.41
CA MET A 22 -10.84 -5.22 32.74
C MET A 22 -12.05 -5.32 33.67
N SER A 23 -11.89 -5.74 34.94
CA SER A 23 -13.01 -6.04 35.85
C SER A 23 -13.59 -4.84 36.63
N GLY A 24 -13.16 -3.61 36.35
CA GLY A 24 -13.42 -2.44 37.21
C GLY A 24 -14.23 -1.28 36.61
N THR A 25 -15.14 -1.45 35.64
CA THR A 25 -15.92 -0.31 35.11
C THR A 25 -17.44 -0.58 35.04
N LYS A 26 -18.20 0.38 35.58
CA LYS A 26 -19.67 0.42 35.53
C LYS A 26 -20.18 0.23 34.09
N GLU A 27 -21.14 -0.68 33.95
CA GLU A 27 -21.80 -1.01 32.68
C GLU A 27 -22.49 0.21 32.04
N HIS A 28 -21.93 0.71 30.97
CA HIS A 28 -22.64 1.54 30.00
C HIS A 28 -23.19 0.66 28.87
N LYS A 29 -24.42 0.95 28.40
CA LYS A 29 -24.97 0.32 27.17
C LYS A 29 -23.93 0.40 26.07
N GLY A 30 -23.42 -0.75 25.58
CA GLY A 30 -22.35 -0.86 24.57
C GLY A 30 -20.96 -1.29 25.11
N ALA A 31 -20.70 -1.20 26.42
CA ALA A 31 -19.42 -1.64 26.99
C ALA A 31 -19.18 -3.15 26.76
N GLY A 32 -20.18 -3.98 26.96
CA GLY A 32 -20.09 -5.43 26.72
C GLY A 32 -19.91 -5.80 25.25
N HIS A 33 -20.44 -5.01 24.31
CA HIS A 33 -20.23 -5.28 22.87
C HIS A 33 -18.79 -5.00 22.45
N ARG A 34 -18.24 -3.87 22.86
CA ARG A 34 -16.84 -3.51 22.59
C ARG A 34 -15.86 -4.50 23.19
N GLN A 35 -16.12 -4.95 24.41
CA GLN A 35 -15.30 -5.96 25.06
C GLN A 35 -15.32 -7.27 24.27
N ARG A 36 -16.51 -7.75 23.85
CA ARG A 36 -16.64 -8.94 23.01
C ARG A 36 -15.90 -8.83 21.67
N LEU A 37 -15.93 -7.65 21.01
CA LEU A 37 -15.16 -7.41 19.78
C LEU A 37 -13.66 -7.56 20.03
N ARG A 38 -13.13 -6.98 21.11
CA ARG A 38 -11.72 -7.07 21.46
C ARG A 38 -11.31 -8.49 21.82
N GLU A 39 -12.11 -9.19 22.62
CA GLU A 39 -11.86 -10.59 23.00
C GLU A 39 -11.87 -11.51 21.77
N ARG A 40 -12.82 -11.29 20.85
CA ARG A 40 -12.87 -12.03 19.59
C ARG A 40 -11.62 -11.77 18.74
N PHE A 41 -11.19 -10.52 18.63
CA PHE A 41 -9.96 -10.17 17.93
C PHE A 41 -8.71 -10.82 18.54
N LEU A 42 -8.61 -10.79 19.87
CA LEU A 42 -7.47 -11.41 20.58
C LEU A 42 -7.44 -12.94 20.42
N LYS A 43 -8.60 -13.57 20.24
CA LYS A 43 -8.74 -15.03 20.08
C LYS A 43 -8.47 -15.49 18.65
N SER A 44 -8.94 -14.79 17.64
CA SER A 44 -8.97 -15.26 16.24
C SER A 44 -8.50 -14.22 15.21
N GLY A 45 -7.92 -13.10 15.64
CA GLY A 45 -7.57 -12.00 14.73
C GLY A 45 -8.82 -11.42 14.06
N LEU A 46 -8.72 -11.15 12.76
CA LEU A 46 -9.83 -10.62 11.97
C LEU A 46 -10.69 -11.73 11.33
N GLU A 47 -10.41 -13.00 11.59
CA GLU A 47 -11.19 -14.11 11.03
C GLU A 47 -12.63 -14.03 11.51
N GLY A 48 -13.59 -14.11 10.57
CA GLY A 48 -15.02 -13.99 10.85
C GLY A 48 -15.51 -12.59 11.24
N PHE A 49 -14.67 -11.55 11.12
CA PHE A 49 -15.12 -10.16 11.24
C PHE A 49 -15.77 -9.68 9.95
N HIS A 50 -16.89 -8.99 10.07
CA HIS A 50 -17.41 -8.18 8.98
C HIS A 50 -16.64 -6.86 8.88
N ASP A 51 -16.56 -6.29 7.68
CA ASP A 51 -15.81 -5.04 7.44
C ASP A 51 -16.22 -3.90 8.38
N TYR A 52 -17.53 -3.74 8.66
CA TYR A 52 -17.97 -2.72 9.60
C TYR A 52 -17.47 -2.96 11.03
N GLU A 53 -17.28 -4.22 11.46
CA GLU A 53 -16.77 -4.55 12.79
C GLU A 53 -15.26 -4.22 12.89
N VAL A 54 -14.53 -4.37 11.81
CA VAL A 54 -13.12 -3.94 11.73
C VAL A 54 -13.03 -2.40 11.87
N ILE A 55 -13.88 -1.68 11.13
CA ILE A 55 -13.96 -0.21 11.24
C ILE A 55 -14.37 0.20 12.65
N GLU A 56 -15.37 -0.46 13.23
CA GLU A 56 -15.83 -0.21 14.59
C GLU A 56 -14.68 -0.39 15.59
N LEU A 57 -13.93 -1.49 15.50
CA LEU A 57 -12.79 -1.76 16.36
C LEU A 57 -11.74 -0.66 16.26
N LEU A 58 -11.39 -0.21 15.05
CA LEU A 58 -10.47 0.90 14.81
C LEU A 58 -10.95 2.21 15.45
N LEU A 59 -12.22 2.55 15.28
CA LEU A 59 -12.80 3.75 15.88
C LEU A 59 -12.78 3.72 17.41
N THR A 60 -12.86 2.53 18.03
CA THR A 60 -12.87 2.40 19.50
C THR A 60 -11.54 2.80 20.14
N PHE A 61 -10.42 2.77 19.43
CA PHE A 61 -9.12 3.18 19.99
C PHE A 61 -9.08 4.65 20.42
N ALA A 62 -9.76 5.51 19.69
CA ALA A 62 -9.81 6.94 20.00
C ALA A 62 -11.18 7.44 20.47
N THR A 63 -12.13 6.52 20.73
CA THR A 63 -13.48 6.83 21.18
C THR A 63 -13.81 6.00 22.45
N PRO A 64 -13.34 6.38 23.63
CA PRO A 64 -13.37 5.48 24.80
C PRO A 64 -14.77 5.17 25.36
N ARG A 65 -15.76 6.03 25.15
CA ARG A 65 -17.07 5.92 25.85
C ARG A 65 -18.30 5.85 24.95
N LYS A 66 -18.17 6.08 23.62
CA LYS A 66 -19.30 6.06 22.68
C LYS A 66 -19.30 4.77 21.88
N ASP A 67 -20.51 4.28 21.58
CA ASP A 67 -20.69 3.22 20.59
C ASP A 67 -20.24 3.73 19.19
N CYS A 68 -19.46 2.92 18.50
CA CYS A 68 -18.92 3.25 17.18
C CYS A 68 -19.59 2.45 16.06
N LYS A 69 -20.55 1.57 16.37
CA LYS A 69 -21.17 0.66 15.41
C LYS A 69 -21.89 1.40 14.28
N ASP A 70 -22.72 2.39 14.64
CA ASP A 70 -23.47 3.14 13.64
C ASP A 70 -22.54 3.99 12.75
N ALA A 71 -21.50 4.59 13.33
CA ALA A 71 -20.50 5.31 12.59
C ALA A 71 -19.70 4.41 11.62
N ALA A 72 -19.35 3.20 12.06
CA ALA A 72 -18.67 2.21 11.23
C ALA A 72 -19.53 1.73 10.07
N LYS A 73 -20.82 1.43 10.32
CA LYS A 73 -21.77 1.08 9.26
C LYS A 73 -22.01 2.21 8.28
N ALA A 74 -22.12 3.45 8.75
CA ALA A 74 -22.29 4.62 7.91
C ALA A 74 -21.05 4.84 7.02
N ALA A 75 -19.84 4.68 7.56
CA ALA A 75 -18.61 4.76 6.78
C ALA A 75 -18.57 3.67 5.71
N LEU A 76 -18.88 2.41 6.05
CA LEU A 76 -18.91 1.34 5.05
C LEU A 76 -20.01 1.55 3.99
N ALA A 77 -21.17 2.09 4.37
CA ALA A 77 -22.24 2.42 3.43
C ALA A 77 -21.82 3.52 2.44
N GLU A 78 -21.06 4.54 2.88
CA GLU A 78 -20.56 5.63 2.04
C GLU A 78 -19.45 5.15 1.09
N PHE A 79 -18.42 4.53 1.64
CA PHE A 79 -17.21 4.16 0.89
C PHE A 79 -17.27 2.77 0.24
N LYS A 80 -18.29 1.96 0.54
CA LYS A 80 -18.60 0.63 -0.03
C LYS A 80 -17.69 -0.51 0.42
N THR A 81 -16.41 -0.28 0.66
CA THR A 81 -15.44 -1.31 1.06
C THR A 81 -14.58 -0.84 2.24
N LEU A 82 -14.07 -1.78 3.04
CA LEU A 82 -13.10 -1.50 4.10
C LEU A 82 -11.87 -0.77 3.54
N GLN A 83 -11.40 -1.19 2.38
CA GLN A 83 -10.25 -0.57 1.73
C GLN A 83 -10.51 0.89 1.42
N ALA A 84 -11.64 1.24 0.81
CA ALA A 84 -11.99 2.61 0.51
C ALA A 84 -12.11 3.48 1.78
N VAL A 85 -12.59 2.91 2.90
CA VAL A 85 -12.59 3.60 4.20
C VAL A 85 -11.17 3.88 4.69
N LEU A 86 -10.24 2.92 4.58
CA LEU A 86 -8.85 3.11 4.97
C LEU A 86 -8.13 4.16 4.10
N GLU A 87 -8.50 4.26 2.83
CA GLU A 87 -7.90 5.18 1.87
C GLU A 87 -8.50 6.60 1.93
N ALA A 88 -9.76 6.73 2.31
CA ALA A 88 -10.46 8.00 2.41
C ALA A 88 -9.64 9.03 3.21
N SER A 89 -9.67 10.29 2.78
CA SER A 89 -9.01 11.38 3.49
C SER A 89 -9.65 11.62 4.87
N SER A 90 -8.89 12.21 5.79
CA SER A 90 -9.45 12.60 7.10
C SER A 90 -10.65 13.54 6.94
N TYR A 91 -10.63 14.39 5.92
CA TYR A 91 -11.75 15.31 5.64
C TYR A 91 -13.01 14.54 5.22
N GLU A 92 -12.90 13.55 4.33
CA GLU A 92 -14.02 12.73 3.90
C GLU A 92 -14.57 11.88 5.06
N LEU A 93 -13.68 11.24 5.83
CA LEU A 93 -14.07 10.47 7.01
C LEU A 93 -14.83 11.33 8.02
N CYS A 94 -14.41 12.57 8.25
CA CYS A 94 -15.07 13.48 9.19
C CYS A 94 -16.47 13.95 8.75
N LYS A 95 -16.88 13.74 7.50
CA LYS A 95 -18.27 13.97 7.06
C LYS A 95 -19.23 12.92 7.61
N ILE A 96 -18.73 11.76 8.03
CA ILE A 96 -19.54 10.69 8.60
C ILE A 96 -19.89 11.04 10.03
N LYS A 97 -21.18 11.03 10.36
CA LYS A 97 -21.67 11.28 11.73
C LYS A 97 -21.04 10.27 12.72
N GLY A 98 -20.37 10.80 13.75
CA GLY A 98 -19.67 9.99 14.75
C GLY A 98 -18.20 9.74 14.47
N ILE A 99 -17.68 10.15 13.29
CA ILE A 99 -16.26 10.18 12.98
C ILE A 99 -15.77 11.63 13.03
N GLY A 100 -14.77 11.90 13.82
CA GLY A 100 -14.13 13.21 13.96
C GLY A 100 -12.62 13.10 13.81
N PRO A 101 -11.88 14.24 13.94
CA PRO A 101 -10.44 14.25 13.74
C PRO A 101 -9.66 13.26 14.61
N LYS A 102 -10.13 13.01 15.85
CA LYS A 102 -9.43 12.12 16.79
C LYS A 102 -9.54 10.65 16.40
N ASN A 103 -10.72 10.18 16.03
CA ASN A 103 -10.91 8.75 15.71
C ASN A 103 -10.62 8.43 14.24
N SER A 104 -10.71 9.39 13.32
CA SER A 104 -10.21 9.22 11.95
C SER A 104 -8.68 9.03 11.93
N LEU A 105 -7.94 9.65 12.88
CA LEU A 105 -6.49 9.47 13.01
C LEU A 105 -6.13 7.98 13.19
N GLY A 106 -6.90 7.20 13.97
CA GLY A 106 -6.66 5.76 14.16
C GLY A 106 -6.73 4.98 12.84
N ILE A 107 -7.73 5.28 12.01
CA ILE A 107 -7.87 4.68 10.67
C ILE A 107 -6.65 5.02 9.80
N LYS A 108 -6.27 6.29 9.74
CA LYS A 108 -5.12 6.75 8.94
C LYS A 108 -3.80 6.20 9.43
N LEU A 109 -3.62 6.07 10.75
CA LEU A 109 -2.40 5.49 11.32
C LEU A 109 -2.24 4.02 10.95
N VAL A 110 -3.31 3.23 11.06
CA VAL A 110 -3.26 1.79 10.69
C VAL A 110 -2.92 1.63 9.21
N LYS A 111 -3.54 2.44 8.33
CA LYS A 111 -3.19 2.43 6.89
C LYS A 111 -1.72 2.79 6.67
N ALA A 112 -1.23 3.88 7.28
CA ALA A 112 0.16 4.30 7.13
C ALA A 112 1.17 3.27 7.66
N VAL A 113 0.87 2.60 8.77
CA VAL A 113 1.70 1.51 9.32
C VAL A 113 1.70 0.30 8.39
N SER A 114 0.54 -0.08 7.84
CA SER A 114 0.43 -1.18 6.87
C SER A 114 1.26 -0.89 5.62
N ASP A 115 1.16 0.32 5.06
CA ASP A 115 1.93 0.74 3.89
C ASP A 115 3.44 0.67 4.16
N ARG A 116 3.88 1.26 5.27
CA ARG A 116 5.29 1.25 5.69
C ARG A 116 5.83 -0.16 5.92
N TYR A 117 5.01 -1.05 6.49
CA TYR A 117 5.39 -2.44 6.71
C TYR A 117 5.60 -3.18 5.38
N ARG A 118 4.71 -2.97 4.41
CA ARG A 118 4.80 -3.60 3.07
C ARG A 118 5.98 -3.06 2.27
N GLU A 119 6.20 -1.74 2.29
CA GLU A 119 7.36 -1.12 1.67
C GLU A 119 8.67 -1.69 2.23
N LYS A 120 8.77 -1.79 3.57
CA LYS A 120 9.95 -2.37 4.21
C LYS A 120 10.18 -3.85 3.86
N LYS A 121 9.13 -4.61 3.58
CA LYS A 121 9.28 -5.99 3.08
C LYS A 121 9.91 -6.05 1.70
N LEU A 122 9.69 -5.05 0.86
CA LEU A 122 10.25 -4.98 -0.48
C LEU A 122 11.72 -4.50 -0.45
N ILE A 123 12.06 -3.59 0.47
CA ILE A 123 13.43 -3.05 0.59
C ILE A 123 14.44 -4.17 0.81
N GLN A 124 15.59 -4.09 0.14
CA GLN A 124 16.68 -5.08 0.14
C GLN A 124 16.36 -6.41 -0.57
N LYS A 125 15.17 -6.58 -1.13
CA LYS A 125 14.85 -7.72 -1.98
C LYS A 125 15.16 -7.42 -3.44
N ASN A 126 15.40 -8.47 -4.22
CA ASN A 126 15.51 -8.36 -5.67
C ASN A 126 14.15 -8.67 -6.31
N PRO A 127 13.41 -7.65 -6.78
CA PRO A 127 12.07 -7.85 -7.33
C PRO A 127 12.07 -8.61 -8.66
N LEU A 128 13.19 -8.64 -9.38
CA LEU A 128 13.32 -9.39 -10.62
C LEU A 128 13.33 -10.91 -10.40
N ASN A 129 13.77 -11.35 -9.20
CA ASN A 129 13.75 -12.75 -8.81
C ASN A 129 12.45 -13.15 -8.10
N ASN A 130 11.63 -12.20 -7.69
CA ASN A 130 10.40 -12.44 -6.95
C ASN A 130 9.28 -11.49 -7.42
N SER A 131 8.85 -11.71 -8.65
CA SER A 131 7.79 -10.92 -9.29
C SER A 131 6.48 -10.91 -8.50
N ARG A 132 6.16 -12.01 -7.78
CA ARG A 132 4.95 -12.09 -6.96
C ARG A 132 4.93 -11.06 -5.83
N GLU A 133 6.04 -10.91 -5.08
CA GLU A 133 6.11 -9.90 -4.01
C GLU A 133 6.04 -8.47 -4.55
N LEU A 134 6.64 -8.22 -5.72
CA LEU A 134 6.52 -6.95 -6.40
C LEU A 134 5.07 -6.66 -6.80
N MET A 135 4.38 -7.63 -7.37
CA MET A 135 2.97 -7.49 -7.76
C MET A 135 2.05 -7.30 -6.55
N ASP A 136 2.27 -8.08 -5.47
CA ASP A 136 1.51 -7.92 -4.21
C ASP A 136 1.70 -6.52 -3.63
N PHE A 137 2.93 -5.98 -3.69
CA PHE A 137 3.22 -4.60 -3.27
C PHE A 137 2.49 -3.58 -4.17
N LEU A 138 2.62 -3.68 -5.50
CA LEU A 138 2.02 -2.74 -6.45
C LEU A 138 0.49 -2.76 -6.39
N ASN A 139 -0.12 -3.94 -6.35
CA ASN A 139 -1.57 -4.07 -6.22
C ASN A 139 -2.09 -3.39 -4.95
N HIS A 140 -1.39 -3.57 -3.83
CA HIS A 140 -1.79 -2.94 -2.59
C HIS A 140 -1.58 -1.42 -2.59
N ASP A 141 -0.48 -0.95 -3.19
CA ASP A 141 -0.07 0.45 -3.12
C ASP A 141 -0.84 1.33 -4.11
N ILE A 142 -0.99 0.86 -5.36
CA ILE A 142 -1.60 1.64 -6.45
C ILE A 142 -2.79 0.96 -7.13
N GLY A 143 -3.02 -0.37 -6.94
CA GLY A 143 -3.96 -1.15 -7.75
C GLY A 143 -5.41 -0.65 -7.70
N ASP A 144 -5.90 -0.26 -6.52
CA ASP A 144 -7.30 0.15 -6.33
C ASP A 144 -7.47 1.67 -6.23
N LYS A 145 -6.47 2.45 -6.67
CA LYS A 145 -6.58 3.91 -6.69
C LYS A 145 -7.54 4.39 -7.76
N THR A 146 -8.37 5.38 -7.41
CA THR A 146 -9.36 6.01 -8.31
C THR A 146 -8.74 6.99 -9.30
N ARG A 147 -7.44 7.29 -9.15
CA ARG A 147 -6.65 8.11 -10.07
C ARG A 147 -5.40 7.33 -10.46
N GLU A 148 -4.79 7.71 -11.55
CA GLU A 148 -3.51 7.16 -11.96
C GLU A 148 -2.40 7.64 -11.02
N TYR A 149 -1.52 6.72 -10.65
CA TYR A 149 -0.32 6.95 -9.85
C TYR A 149 0.86 6.37 -10.57
N PHE A 150 1.87 7.19 -10.83
CA PHE A 150 3.14 6.74 -11.39
C PHE A 150 4.15 6.53 -10.26
N LYS A 151 4.69 5.34 -10.19
CA LYS A 151 5.63 4.92 -9.15
C LYS A 151 6.99 4.55 -9.73
N ILE A 152 8.04 4.93 -9.02
CA ILE A 152 9.42 4.57 -9.33
C ILE A 152 9.94 3.68 -8.20
N ILE A 153 10.57 2.58 -8.56
CA ILE A 153 11.29 1.68 -7.65
C ILE A 153 12.77 1.77 -8.01
N PHE A 154 13.56 2.23 -7.06
CA PHE A 154 15.00 2.43 -7.22
C PHE A 154 15.75 1.18 -6.79
N LEU A 155 16.69 0.72 -7.61
CA LEU A 155 17.46 -0.49 -7.39
C LEU A 155 18.97 -0.19 -7.32
N ASP A 156 19.67 -0.94 -6.47
CA ASP A 156 21.13 -0.94 -6.42
C ASP A 156 21.74 -1.78 -7.57
N SER A 157 23.07 -1.82 -7.66
CA SER A 157 23.80 -2.60 -8.68
C SER A 157 23.60 -4.12 -8.59
N LYS A 158 23.00 -4.61 -7.51
CA LYS A 158 22.60 -6.01 -7.33
C LYS A 158 21.10 -6.22 -7.54
N ASN A 159 20.42 -5.22 -8.10
CA ASN A 159 18.97 -5.19 -8.32
C ASN A 159 18.14 -5.33 -7.04
N ARG A 160 18.66 -4.91 -5.89
CA ARG A 160 17.90 -4.87 -4.64
C ARG A 160 17.21 -3.52 -4.50
N VAL A 161 15.98 -3.52 -4.00
CA VAL A 161 15.23 -2.29 -3.78
C VAL A 161 15.91 -1.42 -2.73
N ILE A 162 16.23 -0.18 -3.09
CA ILE A 162 16.74 0.87 -2.20
C ILE A 162 15.55 1.60 -1.57
N SER A 163 14.63 2.08 -2.41
CA SER A 163 13.48 2.89 -2.01
C SER A 163 12.41 2.87 -3.10
N THR A 164 11.25 3.41 -2.77
CA THR A 164 10.17 3.64 -3.73
C THR A 164 9.68 5.08 -3.64
N GLU A 165 9.19 5.64 -4.75
CA GLU A 165 8.66 7.00 -4.83
C GLU A 165 7.37 7.02 -5.63
N THR A 166 6.36 7.75 -5.16
CA THR A 166 5.20 8.12 -5.98
C THR A 166 5.52 9.44 -6.66
N HIS A 167 5.82 9.39 -7.95
CA HIS A 167 6.33 10.51 -8.73
C HIS A 167 5.22 11.45 -9.20
N SER A 168 4.11 10.92 -9.69
CA SER A 168 2.97 11.72 -10.14
C SER A 168 1.62 11.11 -9.76
N LYS A 169 0.57 11.97 -9.75
CA LYS A 169 -0.82 11.61 -9.44
C LYS A 169 -1.74 12.35 -10.41
N GLY A 170 -2.57 11.62 -11.13
CA GLY A 170 -3.49 12.17 -12.14
C GLY A 170 -3.33 11.43 -13.45
N THR A 171 -4.01 11.86 -14.52
CA THR A 171 -3.89 11.22 -15.83
C THR A 171 -2.44 11.25 -16.31
N LEU A 172 -1.91 10.06 -16.65
CA LEU A 172 -0.58 9.93 -17.23
C LEU A 172 -0.62 10.43 -18.67
N THR A 173 -0.03 11.59 -18.87
CA THR A 173 0.28 12.11 -20.20
C THR A 173 1.78 12.22 -20.32
N ALA A 174 2.31 12.28 -21.53
CA ALA A 174 3.74 12.50 -21.77
C ALA A 174 4.27 13.80 -21.08
N SER A 175 3.35 14.68 -20.68
CA SER A 175 3.65 15.93 -19.95
C SER A 175 3.58 15.79 -18.42
N SER A 176 3.25 14.62 -17.86
CA SER A 176 3.11 14.42 -16.42
C SER A 176 4.29 13.67 -15.78
N VAL A 177 5.12 13.00 -16.58
CA VAL A 177 6.32 12.28 -16.13
C VAL A 177 7.53 12.80 -16.92
N TYR A 178 8.26 13.71 -16.31
CA TYR A 178 9.45 14.29 -16.96
C TYR A 178 10.69 13.43 -16.72
N PRO A 179 11.36 12.93 -17.77
CA PRO A 179 12.59 12.13 -17.63
C PRO A 179 13.67 12.80 -16.77
N ARG A 180 13.80 14.15 -16.86
CA ARG A 180 14.76 14.90 -16.02
C ARG A 180 14.51 14.74 -14.52
N GLU A 181 13.24 14.69 -14.10
CA GLU A 181 12.86 14.56 -12.68
C GLU A 181 13.09 13.12 -12.20
N VAL A 182 12.73 12.14 -13.04
CA VAL A 182 13.02 10.71 -12.77
C VAL A 182 14.51 10.47 -12.62
N VAL A 183 15.33 11.02 -13.52
CA VAL A 183 16.80 10.93 -13.45
C VAL A 183 17.33 11.62 -12.20
N SER A 184 16.82 12.82 -11.87
CA SER A 184 17.21 13.53 -10.64
C SER A 184 16.92 12.70 -9.40
N SER A 185 15.72 12.12 -9.30
CA SER A 185 15.35 11.21 -8.19
C SER A 185 16.24 9.95 -8.16
N ALA A 186 16.56 9.37 -9.32
CA ALA A 186 17.44 8.21 -9.41
C ALA A 186 18.86 8.51 -8.86
N ILE A 187 19.42 9.66 -9.23
CA ILE A 187 20.72 10.11 -8.74
C ILE A 187 20.68 10.36 -7.23
N ALA A 188 19.65 11.05 -6.73
CA ALA A 188 19.46 11.31 -5.30
C ALA A 188 19.38 10.02 -4.47
N ASN A 189 18.75 8.99 -5.01
CA ASN A 189 18.65 7.66 -4.40
C ASN A 189 19.87 6.77 -4.67
N LYS A 190 20.88 7.24 -5.42
CA LYS A 190 22.06 6.44 -5.84
C LYS A 190 21.67 5.12 -6.51
N ALA A 191 20.62 5.16 -7.32
CA ALA A 191 20.13 4.01 -8.03
C ALA A 191 21.05 3.62 -9.19
N ALA A 192 21.20 2.32 -9.44
CA ALA A 192 21.84 1.77 -10.63
C ALA A 192 20.80 1.31 -11.68
N ALA A 193 19.58 0.99 -11.20
CA ALA A 193 18.51 0.55 -12.09
C ALA A 193 17.13 1.01 -11.56
N LEU A 194 16.13 0.98 -12.43
CA LEU A 194 14.79 1.46 -12.21
C LEU A 194 13.76 0.43 -12.65
N ILE A 195 12.67 0.35 -11.87
CA ILE A 195 11.41 -0.25 -12.30
C ILE A 195 10.35 0.84 -12.19
N PHE A 196 9.50 0.96 -13.21
CA PHE A 196 8.34 1.83 -13.22
C PHE A 196 7.07 1.04 -13.03
N ALA A 197 6.08 1.64 -12.41
CA ALA A 197 4.74 1.09 -12.34
C ALA A 197 3.70 2.20 -12.33
N HIS A 198 2.54 1.95 -12.94
CA HIS A 198 1.36 2.80 -12.76
C HIS A 198 0.08 1.96 -12.78
N ASN A 199 -1.00 2.53 -12.30
CA ASN A 199 -2.31 1.88 -12.32
C ASN A 199 -3.22 2.54 -13.34
N HIS A 200 -4.09 1.73 -13.94
CA HIS A 200 -5.24 2.18 -14.73
C HIS A 200 -6.53 2.06 -13.92
N PRO A 201 -7.16 3.17 -13.50
CA PRO A 201 -8.44 3.13 -12.77
C PRO A 201 -9.58 2.48 -13.53
N SER A 202 -9.47 2.39 -14.86
CA SER A 202 -10.44 1.68 -15.73
C SER A 202 -10.48 0.17 -15.47
N GLY A 203 -9.42 -0.39 -14.84
CA GLY A 203 -9.25 -1.83 -14.62
C GLY A 203 -8.68 -2.58 -15.82
N ASP A 204 -8.43 -1.91 -16.97
CA ASP A 204 -7.75 -2.51 -18.11
C ASP A 204 -6.26 -2.13 -18.10
N PRO A 205 -5.33 -3.10 -17.97
CA PRO A 205 -3.90 -2.83 -17.90
C PRO A 205 -3.24 -2.63 -19.28
N GLN A 206 -3.99 -2.65 -20.38
CA GLN A 206 -3.40 -2.44 -21.71
C GLN A 206 -2.79 -1.05 -21.83
N PRO A 207 -1.54 -0.94 -22.32
CA PRO A 207 -0.86 0.34 -22.45
C PRO A 207 -1.51 1.23 -23.49
N SER A 208 -1.67 2.50 -23.17
CA SER A 208 -2.02 3.54 -24.13
C SER A 208 -0.82 3.90 -25.01
N PRO A 209 -0.99 4.60 -26.15
CA PRO A 209 0.12 5.16 -26.91
C PRO A 209 1.03 6.09 -26.10
N ASP A 210 0.45 6.85 -25.15
CA ASP A 210 1.18 7.74 -24.25
C ASP A 210 2.06 6.95 -23.26
N ASP A 211 1.56 5.83 -22.73
CA ASP A 211 2.37 4.94 -21.86
C ASP A 211 3.57 4.38 -22.58
N VAL A 212 3.39 3.97 -23.84
CA VAL A 212 4.51 3.49 -24.68
C VAL A 212 5.50 4.61 -24.95
N ALA A 213 5.02 5.83 -25.24
CA ALA A 213 5.88 6.98 -25.50
C ALA A 213 6.68 7.39 -24.26
N VAL A 214 6.04 7.50 -23.10
CA VAL A 214 6.69 7.80 -21.82
C VAL A 214 7.71 6.71 -21.47
N THR A 215 7.35 5.44 -21.60
CA THR A 215 8.28 4.33 -21.34
C THR A 215 9.52 4.43 -22.20
N ARG A 216 9.37 4.70 -23.51
CA ARG A 216 10.50 4.89 -24.43
C ARG A 216 11.40 6.05 -24.00
N GLN A 217 10.82 7.21 -23.66
CA GLN A 217 11.59 8.37 -23.20
C GLN A 217 12.39 8.04 -21.92
N LEU A 218 11.78 7.32 -20.97
CA LEU A 218 12.45 6.92 -19.74
C LEU A 218 13.57 5.90 -19.96
N VAL A 219 13.37 4.93 -20.87
CA VAL A 219 14.42 3.98 -21.28
C VAL A 219 15.58 4.72 -21.90
N TYR A 220 15.32 5.67 -22.81
CA TYR A 220 16.37 6.45 -23.49
C TYR A 220 17.12 7.35 -22.50
N ALA A 221 16.41 8.05 -21.62
CA ALA A 221 17.03 8.87 -20.58
C ALA A 221 17.90 8.03 -19.63
N GLY A 222 17.38 6.85 -19.23
CA GLY A 222 18.15 5.90 -18.44
C GLY A 222 19.44 5.49 -19.11
N LYS A 223 19.39 5.12 -20.39
CA LYS A 223 20.58 4.74 -21.16
C LYS A 223 21.63 5.86 -21.26
N ILE A 224 21.19 7.09 -21.52
CA ILE A 224 22.08 8.26 -21.56
C ILE A 224 22.80 8.44 -20.22
N MET A 225 22.09 8.21 -19.11
CA MET A 225 22.58 8.45 -17.75
C MET A 225 23.22 7.22 -17.09
N GLY A 226 23.35 6.09 -17.81
CA GLY A 226 23.90 4.85 -17.27
C GLY A 226 23.01 4.16 -16.25
N LEU A 227 21.68 4.45 -16.27
CA LEU A 227 20.67 3.83 -15.43
C LEU A 227 19.97 2.73 -16.23
N ALA A 228 19.95 1.50 -15.73
CA ALA A 228 19.19 0.42 -16.36
C ALA A 228 17.70 0.58 -16.06
N VAL A 229 16.84 0.52 -17.08
CA VAL A 229 15.39 0.37 -16.90
C VAL A 229 15.05 -1.10 -17.11
N HIS A 230 14.63 -1.79 -16.05
CA HIS A 230 14.36 -3.22 -16.11
C HIS A 230 12.92 -3.53 -16.48
N GLU A 231 11.97 -2.69 -16.04
CA GLU A 231 10.56 -3.00 -16.16
C GLU A 231 9.70 -1.73 -16.14
N HIS A 232 8.54 -1.81 -16.80
CA HIS A 232 7.41 -0.93 -16.58
C HIS A 232 6.15 -1.81 -16.48
N ILE A 233 5.43 -1.70 -15.36
CA ILE A 233 4.24 -2.48 -15.06
C ILE A 233 3.01 -1.58 -15.03
N ILE A 234 1.96 -1.96 -15.73
CA ILE A 234 0.65 -1.35 -15.62
C ILE A 234 -0.27 -2.28 -14.83
N VAL A 235 -0.84 -1.78 -13.74
CA VAL A 235 -1.79 -2.52 -12.91
C VAL A 235 -3.20 -2.09 -13.23
N GLY A 236 -4.10 -3.04 -13.54
CA GLY A 236 -5.51 -2.78 -13.82
C GLY A 236 -6.40 -3.87 -13.24
N GLY A 237 -7.17 -3.56 -12.19
CA GLY A 237 -7.96 -4.55 -11.46
C GLY A 237 -7.06 -5.67 -10.91
N ASN A 238 -7.43 -6.92 -11.17
CA ASN A 238 -6.63 -8.09 -10.76
C ASN A 238 -5.64 -8.56 -11.84
N ARG A 239 -5.36 -7.72 -12.85
CA ARG A 239 -4.48 -8.02 -13.98
C ARG A 239 -3.35 -7.00 -14.04
N TYR A 240 -2.31 -7.35 -14.78
CA TYR A 240 -1.22 -6.43 -15.07
C TYR A 240 -0.69 -6.63 -16.49
N TYR A 241 0.01 -5.62 -16.97
CA TYR A 241 0.79 -5.65 -18.21
C TYR A 241 2.25 -5.37 -17.87
N SER A 242 3.17 -6.16 -18.40
CA SER A 242 4.62 -6.01 -18.22
C SER A 242 5.25 -5.68 -19.57
N PHE A 243 5.89 -4.53 -19.66
CA PHE A 243 6.65 -4.14 -20.86
C PHE A 243 7.88 -5.03 -21.07
N ALA A 244 8.48 -5.55 -20.00
CA ALA A 244 9.61 -6.44 -20.10
C ALA A 244 9.21 -7.83 -20.62
N ASP A 245 8.12 -8.43 -20.08
CA ASP A 245 7.60 -9.73 -20.55
C ASP A 245 7.18 -9.67 -22.03
N GLN A 246 6.69 -8.52 -22.48
CA GLN A 246 6.37 -8.28 -23.90
C GLN A 246 7.60 -7.92 -24.75
N GLY A 247 8.81 -7.94 -24.17
CA GLY A 247 10.05 -7.65 -24.87
C GLY A 247 10.26 -6.17 -25.27
N GLN A 248 9.33 -5.27 -24.89
CA GLN A 248 9.32 -3.87 -25.33
C GLN A 248 10.46 -3.06 -24.70
N ILE A 249 10.82 -3.29 -23.43
CA ILE A 249 12.00 -2.64 -22.81
C ILE A 249 13.26 -2.96 -23.59
N SER A 250 13.47 -4.23 -23.92
CA SER A 250 14.64 -4.68 -24.69
C SER A 250 14.63 -4.13 -26.11
N GLN A 251 13.46 -4.03 -26.74
CA GLN A 251 13.31 -3.42 -28.05
C GLN A 251 13.70 -1.95 -28.02
N MET A 252 13.11 -1.15 -27.12
CA MET A 252 13.41 0.28 -26.97
C MET A 252 14.90 0.52 -26.67
N SER A 253 15.50 -0.35 -25.85
CA SER A 253 16.93 -0.30 -25.56
C SER A 253 17.79 -0.52 -26.81
N ARG A 254 17.42 -1.48 -27.68
CA ARG A 254 18.12 -1.72 -28.96
C ARG A 254 17.91 -0.58 -29.95
N GLU A 255 16.69 -0.03 -30.04
CA GLU A 255 16.38 1.13 -30.87
C GLU A 255 17.29 2.32 -30.53
N PHE A 256 17.49 2.60 -29.24
CA PHE A 256 18.42 3.62 -28.78
C PHE A 256 19.83 3.33 -29.24
N ASP A 257 20.34 2.11 -29.07
CA ASP A 257 21.72 1.73 -29.47
C ASP A 257 21.96 1.84 -30.97
N LEU A 258 20.93 1.68 -31.81
CA LEU A 258 21.00 1.82 -33.26
C LEU A 258 21.04 3.30 -33.71
N HIS A 259 20.38 4.19 -32.95
CA HIS A 259 20.21 5.60 -33.35
C HIS A 259 21.28 6.53 -32.75
N PHE A 260 21.87 6.14 -31.61
CA PHE A 260 22.76 7.02 -30.81
C PHE A 260 24.16 6.44 -30.57
N LYS A 261 24.50 5.33 -31.20
CA LYS A 261 25.86 4.79 -31.31
C LYS A 261 26.38 4.98 -32.73
#